data_e8c1bf550bfbc7f8760a4bc5d98d228b
#
_entry.id   e8c1bf550bfbc7f8760a4bc5d98d228b
#
_cell.length_a   1.000
_cell.length_b   1.000
_cell.length_c   1.000
_cell.angle_alpha   90.00
_cell.angle_beta   90.00
_cell.angle_gamma   90.00
#
_symmetry.space_group_name_H-M   'P 1'
#
loop_
_entity.id
_entity.type
_entity.pdbx_description
1 polymer ?
#
loop_
_entity_poly.entity_id
_entity_poly.type
_entity_poly.pdbx_seq_one_letter_code
_entity_poly.pdbx_strand_id
1 'polypeptide(L)'
;MKKIIIIGAAGRDFHNFNTFYRGKPEYKVIAFTAAQIPDIAGRKYPKELAGDGYPDGIPIYAQDDLEELITKHDVDACVFAYSDVPYNFVMGIGARVNAAGAAFALLGHKDTMLKSTKPVVAVGAVRTGCGKSQTSRKIVELLGDKGLKVIAVRHPMPYGDLNAQKVQRFAQLEDLKKHNCTIEEMEEYEPHIANGNVIYAGVDYEAILRAVENDPAGCDIILWDGGNNDFPFYKPDLMVAVVDPHRPGHEISYYPGEVTLRLADAVVINKIDSADFANIQTVRENIERVNPKAAVIDAASTISVSSPEVIKGKKVLVIEDGPTLTHGDMKIGAGIVAAKRFGATEIVDPRSYAVGRLAETFTIYPNIGTVLPAMGYGEQQIKDLAATIDNTPCDSVVVATPIDLGRIIKMNKPNTRVAYDLQEIGSPDLRGVIDGFLKKAGLR
;
A
#
# COMPACT_ATOMS: atom_id res chain seq x y z
N MET A 1 34.39 2.22 -10.16
CA MET A 1 33.05 2.72 -9.81
C MET A 1 32.04 1.81 -10.47
N LYS A 2 31.22 1.11 -9.70
CA LYS A 2 30.19 0.17 -10.22
C LYS A 2 28.97 0.92 -10.73
N LYS A 3 28.54 0.59 -11.93
CA LYS A 3 27.33 1.15 -12.59
C LYS A 3 26.12 0.33 -12.24
N ILE A 4 25.08 0.96 -11.72
CA ILE A 4 23.89 0.32 -11.16
C ILE A 4 22.65 0.82 -11.91
N ILE A 5 21.72 -0.09 -12.24
CA ILE A 5 20.33 0.23 -12.54
C ILE A 5 19.47 -0.22 -11.37
N ILE A 6 18.52 0.62 -10.94
CA ILE A 6 17.51 0.25 -9.94
C ILE A 6 16.21 -0.03 -10.69
N ILE A 7 15.69 -1.25 -10.56
CA ILE A 7 14.47 -1.70 -11.21
C ILE A 7 13.29 -1.37 -10.31
N GLY A 8 12.60 -0.30 -10.62
CA GLY A 8 11.53 0.35 -9.88
C GLY A 8 11.69 1.87 -9.88
N ALA A 9 10.59 2.61 -9.71
CA ALA A 9 10.57 4.07 -9.64
C ALA A 9 9.34 4.61 -8.90
N ALA A 10 9.10 4.15 -7.66
CA ALA A 10 7.89 4.52 -6.93
C ALA A 10 8.04 4.71 -5.41
N GLY A 11 8.92 3.99 -4.77
CA GLY A 11 9.01 4.01 -3.30
C GLY A 11 10.29 3.36 -2.81
N ARG A 12 10.33 2.01 -2.77
CA ARG A 12 11.51 1.26 -2.32
C ARG A 12 12.76 1.54 -3.13
N ASP A 13 12.62 1.72 -4.42
CA ASP A 13 13.67 2.07 -5.36
C ASP A 13 14.37 3.39 -4.98
N PHE A 14 13.60 4.47 -4.78
CA PHE A 14 14.12 5.76 -4.32
C PHE A 14 14.72 5.64 -2.90
N HIS A 15 14.08 4.89 -2.03
CA HIS A 15 14.60 4.62 -0.69
C HIS A 15 15.92 3.85 -0.74
N ASN A 16 16.03 2.82 -1.56
CA ASN A 16 17.28 2.07 -1.80
C ASN A 16 18.39 2.98 -2.32
N PHE A 17 18.06 3.87 -3.27
CA PHE A 17 19.02 4.88 -3.72
C PHE A 17 19.46 5.77 -2.57
N ASN A 18 18.52 6.37 -1.84
CA ASN A 18 18.79 7.34 -0.79
C ASN A 18 19.60 6.77 0.38
N THR A 19 19.36 5.50 0.73
CA THR A 19 20.00 4.85 1.91
C THR A 19 21.26 4.09 1.56
N PHE A 20 21.29 3.44 0.39
CA PHE A 20 22.39 2.53 0.05
C PHE A 20 23.38 3.11 -0.97
N TYR A 21 22.93 3.93 -1.93
CA TYR A 21 23.79 4.38 -3.04
C TYR A 21 24.19 5.86 -2.97
N ARG A 22 23.30 6.74 -2.50
CA ARG A 22 23.53 8.19 -2.46
C ARG A 22 24.77 8.52 -1.63
N GLY A 23 25.69 9.33 -2.22
CA GLY A 23 26.90 9.79 -1.55
C GLY A 23 28.04 8.75 -1.47
N LYS A 24 27.89 7.57 -2.08
CA LYS A 24 28.94 6.54 -2.12
C LYS A 24 29.70 6.57 -3.45
N PRO A 25 30.97 6.98 -3.47
CA PRO A 25 31.73 7.18 -4.71
C PRO A 25 32.05 5.87 -5.45
N GLU A 26 31.96 4.71 -4.78
CA GLU A 26 32.17 3.41 -5.39
C GLU A 26 31.03 2.98 -6.32
N TYR A 27 29.86 3.65 -6.26
CA TYR A 27 28.69 3.36 -7.06
C TYR A 27 28.26 4.55 -7.92
N LYS A 28 27.70 4.26 -9.08
CA LYS A 28 26.98 5.22 -9.93
C LYS A 28 25.66 4.62 -10.37
N VAL A 29 24.55 5.16 -9.89
CA VAL A 29 23.22 4.77 -10.38
C VAL A 29 23.00 5.47 -11.73
N ILE A 30 22.87 4.67 -12.78
CA ILE A 30 22.73 5.14 -14.17
C ILE A 30 21.28 5.52 -14.45
N ALA A 31 20.35 4.71 -13.97
CA ALA A 31 18.92 4.87 -14.23
C ALA A 31 18.05 4.17 -13.18
N PHE A 32 16.79 4.60 -13.11
CA PHE A 32 15.67 3.80 -12.64
C PHE A 32 14.91 3.25 -13.84
N THR A 33 14.16 2.14 -13.65
CA THR A 33 13.18 1.67 -14.64
C THR A 33 11.79 1.62 -14.04
N ALA A 34 10.75 1.86 -14.83
CA ALA A 34 9.36 1.91 -14.40
C ALA A 34 8.47 0.96 -15.19
N ALA A 35 7.63 0.20 -14.48
CA ALA A 35 6.60 -0.65 -15.07
C ALA A 35 5.26 -0.60 -14.30
N GLN A 36 5.30 -0.45 -12.98
CA GLN A 36 4.10 -0.54 -12.14
C GLN A 36 3.31 0.76 -12.04
N ILE A 37 3.95 1.90 -12.31
CA ILE A 37 3.33 3.23 -12.21
C ILE A 37 3.22 3.84 -13.62
N PRO A 38 2.01 4.18 -14.07
CA PRO A 38 1.83 4.84 -15.37
C PRO A 38 2.45 6.25 -15.36
N ASP A 39 2.85 6.72 -16.54
CA ASP A 39 3.32 8.09 -16.82
C ASP A 39 4.56 8.56 -16.01
N ILE A 40 5.33 7.64 -15.40
CA ILE A 40 6.58 7.97 -14.70
C ILE A 40 7.82 7.78 -15.59
N ALA A 41 7.75 6.92 -16.61
CA ALA A 41 8.82 6.77 -17.59
C ALA A 41 9.04 8.09 -18.37
N GLY A 42 10.29 8.41 -18.67
CA GLY A 42 10.68 9.68 -19.30
C GLY A 42 10.91 10.83 -18.32
N ARG A 43 10.57 10.65 -17.04
CA ARG A 43 10.87 11.62 -15.97
C ARG A 43 12.29 11.41 -15.42
N LYS A 44 12.67 12.26 -14.47
CA LYS A 44 13.94 12.13 -13.74
C LYS A 44 13.68 12.15 -12.23
N TYR A 45 14.44 11.37 -11.47
CA TYR A 45 14.61 11.61 -10.05
C TYR A 45 15.41 12.91 -9.88
N PRO A 46 14.87 13.93 -9.20
CA PRO A 46 15.41 15.27 -9.21
C PRO A 46 16.84 15.36 -8.65
N LYS A 47 17.65 16.27 -9.20
CA LYS A 47 19.02 16.52 -8.73
C LYS A 47 19.09 16.94 -7.27
N GLU A 48 18.09 17.68 -6.79
CA GLU A 48 17.97 18.17 -5.41
C GLU A 48 17.82 17.00 -4.42
N LEU A 49 17.23 15.90 -4.86
CA LEU A 49 17.07 14.67 -4.07
C LEU A 49 18.23 13.70 -4.33
N ALA A 50 18.77 13.69 -5.53
CA ALA A 50 19.85 12.78 -5.93
C ALA A 50 21.23 13.18 -5.35
N GLY A 51 21.46 14.49 -5.12
CA GLY A 51 22.69 15.03 -4.53
C GLY A 51 23.80 15.32 -5.57
N ASP A 52 24.92 15.84 -5.09
CA ASP A 52 26.01 16.42 -5.90
C ASP A 52 26.59 15.47 -6.97
N GLY A 53 26.52 14.17 -6.75
CA GLY A 53 26.94 13.18 -7.75
C GLY A 53 26.07 13.10 -9.00
N TYR A 54 24.92 13.81 -9.03
CA TYR A 54 23.89 13.71 -10.08
C TYR A 54 23.36 15.09 -10.50
N PRO A 55 24.18 15.94 -11.14
CA PRO A 55 23.83 17.33 -11.45
C PRO A 55 22.61 17.47 -12.38
N ASP A 56 22.31 16.44 -13.19
CA ASP A 56 21.15 16.40 -14.08
C ASP A 56 20.00 15.53 -13.56
N GLY A 57 20.08 15.06 -12.30
CA GLY A 57 19.20 14.03 -11.74
C GLY A 57 19.49 12.63 -12.29
N ILE A 58 18.61 11.67 -12.01
CA ILE A 58 18.73 10.29 -12.50
C ILE A 58 17.53 9.99 -13.41
N PRO A 59 17.76 9.56 -14.66
CA PRO A 59 16.66 9.28 -15.59
C PRO A 59 15.85 8.05 -15.17
N ILE A 60 14.57 8.05 -15.52
CA ILE A 60 13.63 6.96 -15.34
C ILE A 60 13.19 6.48 -16.73
N TYR A 61 13.54 5.27 -17.10
CA TYR A 61 13.20 4.66 -18.39
C TYR A 61 12.04 3.67 -18.25
N ALA A 62 11.46 3.26 -19.37
CA ALA A 62 10.56 2.12 -19.38
C ALA A 62 11.33 0.83 -19.03
N GLN A 63 10.68 -0.12 -18.35
CA GLN A 63 11.33 -1.39 -18.00
C GLN A 63 11.67 -2.23 -19.24
N ASP A 64 10.96 -2.02 -20.35
CA ASP A 64 11.22 -2.72 -21.60
C ASP A 64 12.59 -2.35 -22.21
N ASP A 65 13.14 -1.20 -21.84
CA ASP A 65 14.47 -0.74 -22.27
C ASP A 65 15.63 -1.37 -21.47
N LEU A 66 15.34 -2.24 -20.49
CA LEU A 66 16.31 -2.72 -19.48
C LEU A 66 17.57 -3.34 -20.10
N GLU A 67 17.42 -4.28 -21.04
CA GLU A 67 18.55 -4.99 -21.68
C GLU A 67 19.41 -4.04 -22.54
N GLU A 68 18.76 -3.11 -23.25
CA GLU A 68 19.47 -2.09 -24.03
C GLU A 68 20.29 -1.18 -23.10
N LEU A 69 19.70 -0.73 -21.99
CA LEU A 69 20.40 0.11 -21.01
C LEU A 69 21.58 -0.61 -20.38
N ILE A 70 21.43 -1.91 -20.03
CA ILE A 70 22.53 -2.71 -19.50
C ILE A 70 23.71 -2.72 -20.46
N THR A 71 23.46 -3.08 -21.72
CA THR A 71 24.49 -3.18 -22.75
C THR A 71 25.11 -1.83 -23.08
N LYS A 72 24.29 -0.81 -23.32
CA LYS A 72 24.71 0.54 -23.71
C LYS A 72 25.60 1.21 -22.68
N HIS A 73 25.29 1.03 -21.41
CA HIS A 73 26.01 1.67 -20.31
C HIS A 73 27.05 0.78 -19.65
N ASP A 74 27.18 -0.49 -20.09
CA ASP A 74 28.05 -1.48 -19.48
C ASP A 74 27.81 -1.55 -17.96
N VAL A 75 26.57 -1.97 -17.60
CA VAL A 75 26.06 -1.97 -16.22
C VAL A 75 26.58 -3.19 -15.46
N ASP A 76 27.12 -2.96 -14.27
CA ASP A 76 27.65 -4.04 -13.43
C ASP A 76 26.56 -4.83 -12.71
N ALA A 77 25.50 -4.16 -12.23
CA ALA A 77 24.43 -4.80 -11.49
C ALA A 77 23.09 -4.07 -11.61
N CYS A 78 22.02 -4.85 -11.60
CA CYS A 78 20.66 -4.36 -11.48
C CYS A 78 20.07 -4.76 -10.12
N VAL A 79 19.47 -3.79 -9.43
CA VAL A 79 18.85 -3.98 -8.10
C VAL A 79 17.35 -3.92 -8.25
N PHE A 80 16.70 -5.03 -7.93
CA PHE A 80 15.25 -5.13 -8.01
C PHE A 80 14.58 -4.49 -6.78
N ALA A 81 13.57 -3.66 -7.01
CA ALA A 81 12.90 -2.89 -5.96
C ALA A 81 11.37 -2.83 -6.09
N TYR A 82 10.76 -3.63 -6.97
CA TYR A 82 9.31 -3.76 -7.00
C TYR A 82 8.79 -4.57 -5.82
N SER A 83 7.54 -4.34 -5.47
CA SER A 83 6.81 -5.04 -4.43
C SER A 83 5.51 -5.62 -4.96
N ASP A 84 4.94 -6.57 -4.18
CA ASP A 84 3.70 -7.28 -4.48
C ASP A 84 3.72 -8.06 -5.79
N VAL A 85 4.84 -8.70 -6.07
CA VAL A 85 5.06 -9.50 -7.29
C VAL A 85 5.40 -10.95 -6.98
N PRO A 86 4.95 -11.92 -7.79
CA PRO A 86 5.27 -13.33 -7.57
C PRO A 86 6.75 -13.64 -7.87
N TYR A 87 7.31 -14.64 -7.20
CA TYR A 87 8.72 -15.01 -7.34
C TYR A 87 9.14 -15.37 -8.76
N ASN A 88 8.26 -15.96 -9.56
CA ASN A 88 8.56 -16.25 -10.96
C ASN A 88 8.78 -14.96 -11.78
N PHE A 89 8.06 -13.87 -11.47
CA PHE A 89 8.30 -12.58 -12.09
C PHE A 89 9.68 -12.03 -11.69
N VAL A 90 10.02 -12.07 -10.40
CA VAL A 90 11.33 -11.61 -9.89
C VAL A 90 12.46 -12.37 -10.59
N MET A 91 12.36 -13.70 -10.65
CA MET A 91 13.37 -14.54 -11.29
C MET A 91 13.39 -14.39 -12.81
N GLY A 92 12.26 -14.10 -13.44
CA GLY A 92 12.18 -13.77 -14.87
C GLY A 92 12.98 -12.50 -15.21
N ILE A 93 12.84 -11.45 -14.39
CA ILE A 93 13.65 -10.23 -14.52
C ILE A 93 15.13 -10.53 -14.25
N GLY A 94 15.44 -11.34 -13.22
CA GLY A 94 16.81 -11.76 -12.93
C GLY A 94 17.47 -12.49 -14.11
N ALA A 95 16.74 -13.37 -14.79
CA ALA A 95 17.23 -14.06 -15.99
C ALA A 95 17.53 -13.08 -17.14
N ARG A 96 16.66 -12.09 -17.40
CA ARG A 96 16.88 -11.04 -18.40
C ARG A 96 18.15 -10.24 -18.08
N VAL A 97 18.32 -9.80 -16.84
CA VAL A 97 19.48 -9.07 -16.36
C VAL A 97 20.77 -9.87 -16.56
N ASN A 98 20.77 -11.14 -16.15
CA ASN A 98 21.96 -12.00 -16.30
C ASN A 98 22.28 -12.30 -17.77
N ALA A 99 21.27 -12.52 -18.62
CA ALA A 99 21.48 -12.72 -20.04
C ALA A 99 22.06 -11.48 -20.74
N ALA A 100 21.74 -10.28 -20.25
CA ALA A 100 22.31 -9.02 -20.72
C ALA A 100 23.72 -8.72 -20.17
N GLY A 101 24.24 -9.55 -19.23
CA GLY A 101 25.62 -9.49 -18.73
C GLY A 101 25.79 -8.82 -17.36
N ALA A 102 24.73 -8.34 -16.72
CA ALA A 102 24.80 -7.71 -15.40
C ALA A 102 24.46 -8.68 -14.27
N ALA A 103 24.93 -8.39 -13.03
CA ALA A 103 24.48 -9.10 -11.83
C ALA A 103 23.06 -8.66 -11.43
N PHE A 104 22.30 -9.58 -10.82
CA PHE A 104 20.97 -9.29 -10.27
C PHE A 104 21.02 -9.34 -8.74
N ALA A 105 20.42 -8.33 -8.07
CA ALA A 105 20.49 -8.22 -6.61
C ALA A 105 19.18 -7.76 -5.99
N LEU A 106 18.95 -8.22 -4.75
CA LEU A 106 17.89 -7.77 -3.83
C LEU A 106 18.58 -7.18 -2.58
N LEU A 107 18.24 -5.96 -2.18
CA LEU A 107 18.79 -5.36 -0.97
C LEU A 107 18.06 -5.85 0.28
N GLY A 108 18.81 -6.21 1.30
CA GLY A 108 18.28 -6.65 2.59
C GLY A 108 17.93 -5.48 3.52
N HIS A 109 17.17 -5.80 4.57
CA HIS A 109 16.72 -4.83 5.56
C HIS A 109 17.85 -4.17 6.36
N LYS A 110 18.99 -4.84 6.54
CA LYS A 110 20.17 -4.29 7.25
C LYS A 110 20.69 -3.01 6.62
N ASP A 111 20.63 -2.94 5.29
CA ASP A 111 21.22 -1.86 4.50
C ASP A 111 20.24 -0.73 4.22
N THR A 112 18.95 -1.00 4.43
CA THR A 112 17.87 -0.09 3.99
C THR A 112 16.95 0.40 5.09
N MET A 113 16.96 -0.20 6.30
CA MET A 113 16.15 0.28 7.42
C MET A 113 16.87 1.40 8.19
N LEU A 114 16.20 2.54 8.31
CA LEU A 114 16.64 3.68 9.11
C LEU A 114 16.31 3.46 10.59
N LYS A 115 17.20 3.94 11.47
CA LYS A 115 16.99 3.88 12.92
C LYS A 115 16.29 5.16 13.40
N SER A 116 15.22 4.97 14.17
CA SER A 116 14.50 6.02 14.87
C SER A 116 15.03 6.21 16.30
N THR A 117 14.84 7.44 16.83
CA THR A 117 15.00 7.76 18.25
C THR A 117 13.71 7.48 19.04
N LYS A 118 12.59 7.28 18.34
CA LYS A 118 11.29 6.91 18.91
C LYS A 118 11.01 5.45 18.64
N PRO A 119 10.25 4.75 19.50
CA PRO A 119 9.79 3.39 19.21
C PRO A 119 8.97 3.35 17.92
N VAL A 120 9.17 2.29 17.12
CA VAL A 120 8.52 2.08 15.84
C VAL A 120 7.67 0.82 15.88
N VAL A 121 6.39 0.96 15.62
CA VAL A 121 5.50 -0.15 15.29
C VAL A 121 5.33 -0.18 13.77
N ALA A 122 5.55 -1.33 13.16
CA ALA A 122 5.35 -1.49 11.72
C ALA A 122 4.21 -2.48 11.44
N VAL A 123 3.34 -2.10 10.52
CA VAL A 123 2.30 -2.98 9.96
C VAL A 123 2.61 -3.20 8.50
N GLY A 124 2.83 -4.45 8.14
CA GLY A 124 3.01 -4.89 6.76
C GLY A 124 1.95 -5.91 6.36
N ALA A 125 1.80 -6.14 5.08
CA ALA A 125 0.96 -7.21 4.55
C ALA A 125 1.72 -8.04 3.54
N VAL A 126 1.37 -9.30 3.38
CA VAL A 126 2.00 -10.17 2.38
C VAL A 126 1.50 -9.89 0.97
N ARG A 127 0.31 -9.31 0.83
CA ARG A 127 -0.34 -8.90 -0.43
C ARG A 127 -1.24 -7.69 -0.21
N THR A 128 -1.43 -6.89 -1.26
CA THR A 128 -2.47 -5.86 -1.30
C THR A 128 -3.85 -6.47 -1.01
N GLY A 129 -4.67 -5.77 -0.23
CA GLY A 129 -6.01 -6.23 0.14
C GLY A 129 -6.08 -7.24 1.30
N CYS A 130 -4.96 -7.63 1.96
CA CYS A 130 -4.99 -8.51 3.14
C CYS A 130 -5.69 -7.88 4.35
N GLY A 131 -5.80 -6.54 4.42
CA GLY A 131 -6.40 -5.84 5.56
C GLY A 131 -5.40 -5.08 6.43
N LYS A 132 -4.28 -4.66 5.84
CA LYS A 132 -3.25 -3.87 6.53
C LYS A 132 -3.83 -2.60 7.15
N SER A 133 -4.60 -1.81 6.39
CA SER A 133 -5.11 -0.51 6.83
C SER A 133 -6.07 -0.62 8.03
N GLN A 134 -6.94 -1.66 8.08
CA GLN A 134 -7.79 -1.89 9.25
C GLN A 134 -6.97 -2.35 10.47
N THR A 135 -5.89 -3.14 10.27
CA THR A 135 -4.97 -3.53 11.35
C THR A 135 -4.21 -2.32 11.89
N SER A 136 -3.72 -1.44 10.99
CA SER A 136 -3.06 -0.19 11.38
C SER A 136 -3.98 0.71 12.20
N ARG A 137 -5.24 0.90 11.76
CA ARG A 137 -6.23 1.67 12.51
C ARG A 137 -6.49 1.09 13.90
N LYS A 138 -6.62 -0.25 13.99
CA LYS A 138 -6.81 -0.93 15.29
C LYS A 138 -5.63 -0.74 16.23
N ILE A 139 -4.41 -0.79 15.73
CA ILE A 139 -3.20 -0.52 16.53
C ILE A 139 -3.15 0.93 16.99
N VAL A 140 -3.47 1.90 16.12
CA VAL A 140 -3.55 3.31 16.49
C VAL A 140 -4.59 3.55 17.59
N GLU A 141 -5.77 2.94 17.47
CA GLU A 141 -6.83 2.99 18.50
C GLU A 141 -6.31 2.46 19.84
N LEU A 142 -5.73 1.26 19.85
CA LEU A 142 -5.20 0.63 21.07
C LEU A 142 -4.08 1.44 21.74
N LEU A 143 -3.23 2.09 20.97
CA LEU A 143 -2.18 2.99 21.49
C LEU A 143 -2.75 4.31 21.97
N GLY A 144 -3.74 4.86 21.26
CA GLY A 144 -4.47 6.07 21.64
C GLY A 144 -5.26 5.90 22.94
N ASP A 145 -5.90 4.75 23.15
CA ASP A 145 -6.58 4.39 24.41
C ASP A 145 -5.65 4.46 25.64
N LYS A 146 -4.35 4.30 25.40
CA LYS A 146 -3.30 4.44 26.45
C LYS A 146 -2.74 5.86 26.58
N GLY A 147 -3.31 6.83 25.85
CA GLY A 147 -2.89 8.23 25.86
C GLY A 147 -1.61 8.51 25.08
N LEU A 148 -1.14 7.57 24.24
CA LEU A 148 0.08 7.73 23.46
C LEU A 148 -0.20 8.44 22.13
N LYS A 149 0.69 9.37 21.77
CA LYS A 149 0.63 10.11 20.50
C LYS A 149 1.30 9.29 19.40
N VAL A 150 0.51 8.82 18.46
CA VAL A 150 0.99 8.03 17.32
C VAL A 150 1.03 8.91 16.08
N ILE A 151 2.16 8.90 15.38
CA ILE A 151 2.29 9.52 14.06
C ILE A 151 2.52 8.41 13.03
N ALA A 152 1.65 8.36 12.02
CA ALA A 152 1.75 7.40 10.94
C ALA A 152 2.70 7.92 9.84
N VAL A 153 3.41 7.00 9.19
CA VAL A 153 4.23 7.29 8.00
C VAL A 153 3.84 6.35 6.88
N ARG A 154 3.62 6.92 5.70
CA ARG A 154 3.16 6.21 4.53
C ARG A 154 3.92 6.59 3.26
N HIS A 155 3.78 5.78 2.22
CA HIS A 155 4.28 6.10 0.88
C HIS A 155 3.36 7.10 0.19
N PRO A 156 3.90 8.07 -0.58
CA PRO A 156 3.13 8.88 -1.51
C PRO A 156 2.93 8.11 -2.81
N MET A 157 2.02 8.60 -3.64
CA MET A 157 2.00 8.26 -5.05
C MET A 157 2.91 9.25 -5.81
N PRO A 158 3.99 8.79 -6.49
CA PRO A 158 5.00 9.68 -7.05
C PRO A 158 4.60 10.26 -8.42
N TYR A 159 3.33 10.65 -8.58
CA TYR A 159 2.81 11.24 -9.82
C TYR A 159 3.13 12.73 -9.93
N GLY A 160 3.27 13.42 -8.80
CA GLY A 160 3.50 14.86 -8.71
C GLY A 160 4.95 15.28 -8.87
N ASP A 161 5.26 16.48 -8.37
CA ASP A 161 6.61 16.99 -8.22
C ASP A 161 7.28 16.33 -7.01
N LEU A 162 8.29 15.49 -7.26
CA LEU A 162 9.02 14.76 -6.22
C LEU A 162 9.73 15.68 -5.22
N ASN A 163 10.14 16.89 -5.63
CA ASN A 163 10.72 17.87 -4.71
C ASN A 163 9.66 18.40 -3.73
N ALA A 164 8.46 18.70 -4.23
CA ALA A 164 7.32 19.10 -3.39
C ALA A 164 6.86 17.94 -2.47
N GLN A 165 7.01 16.71 -2.94
CA GLN A 165 6.69 15.49 -2.20
C GLN A 165 7.85 14.99 -1.29
N LYS A 166 8.92 15.77 -1.09
CA LYS A 166 10.05 15.35 -0.25
C LYS A 166 9.60 14.95 1.16
N VAL A 167 8.84 15.83 1.82
CA VAL A 167 8.24 15.63 3.15
C VAL A 167 6.89 16.35 3.17
N GLN A 168 5.81 15.61 3.38
CA GLN A 168 4.47 16.16 3.49
C GLN A 168 3.87 15.75 4.83
N ARG A 169 3.23 16.71 5.51
CA ARG A 169 2.55 16.53 6.80
C ARG A 169 1.07 16.76 6.63
N PHE A 170 0.26 15.86 7.14
CA PHE A 170 -1.19 15.92 7.10
C PHE A 170 -1.74 15.81 8.53
N ALA A 171 -2.38 16.85 9.01
CA ALA A 171 -2.99 16.92 10.35
C ALA A 171 -4.49 17.24 10.26
N GLN A 172 -4.95 17.73 9.12
CA GLN A 172 -6.34 18.13 8.86
C GLN A 172 -6.69 17.85 7.40
N LEU A 173 -7.98 17.71 7.11
CA LEU A 173 -8.45 17.32 5.76
C LEU A 173 -8.06 18.33 4.67
N GLU A 174 -7.88 19.60 5.02
CA GLU A 174 -7.42 20.66 4.12
C GLU A 174 -6.02 20.41 3.58
N ASP A 175 -5.18 19.69 4.33
CA ASP A 175 -3.83 19.34 3.90
C ASP A 175 -3.84 18.41 2.68
N LEU A 176 -4.87 17.56 2.52
CA LEU A 176 -5.04 16.71 1.34
C LEU A 176 -5.16 17.54 0.05
N LYS A 177 -5.93 18.63 0.10
CA LYS A 177 -6.06 19.57 -1.03
C LYS A 177 -4.80 20.37 -1.24
N LYS A 178 -4.18 20.86 -0.17
CA LYS A 178 -2.94 21.65 -0.18
C LYS A 178 -1.80 20.89 -0.88
N HIS A 179 -1.73 19.58 -0.69
CA HIS A 179 -0.70 18.72 -1.28
C HIS A 179 -1.13 18.05 -2.58
N ASN A 180 -2.32 18.39 -3.13
CA ASN A 180 -2.87 17.83 -4.36
C ASN A 180 -2.91 16.29 -4.36
N CYS A 181 -3.36 15.69 -3.25
CA CYS A 181 -3.43 14.25 -3.12
C CYS A 181 -4.35 13.61 -4.16
N THR A 182 -3.94 12.46 -4.66
CA THR A 182 -4.79 11.58 -5.48
C THR A 182 -5.87 10.92 -4.63
N ILE A 183 -6.88 10.30 -5.27
CA ILE A 183 -7.90 9.53 -4.53
C ILE A 183 -7.24 8.41 -3.73
N GLU A 184 -6.27 7.71 -4.31
CA GLU A 184 -5.54 6.61 -3.69
C GLU A 184 -4.75 7.08 -2.45
N GLU A 185 -4.15 8.26 -2.51
CA GLU A 185 -3.48 8.86 -1.35
C GLU A 185 -4.49 9.27 -0.28
N MET A 186 -5.65 9.82 -0.67
CA MET A 186 -6.72 10.17 0.26
C MET A 186 -7.27 8.92 0.97
N GLU A 187 -7.45 7.78 0.26
CA GLU A 187 -7.89 6.50 0.84
C GLU A 187 -7.01 6.05 1.99
N GLU A 188 -5.72 6.37 1.91
CA GLU A 188 -4.74 5.98 2.92
C GLU A 188 -4.57 7.02 4.04
N TYR A 189 -4.73 8.31 3.75
CA TYR A 189 -4.44 9.40 4.69
C TYR A 189 -5.68 9.88 5.45
N GLU A 190 -6.83 9.99 4.78
CA GLU A 190 -8.08 10.49 5.37
C GLU A 190 -8.50 9.72 6.63
N PRO A 191 -8.44 8.37 6.70
CA PRO A 191 -8.81 7.65 7.91
C PRO A 191 -7.97 7.99 9.15
N HIS A 192 -6.67 8.27 8.97
CA HIS A 192 -5.81 8.73 10.07
C HIS A 192 -6.21 10.12 10.54
N ILE A 193 -6.39 11.05 9.60
CA ILE A 193 -6.75 12.44 9.87
C ILE A 193 -8.13 12.52 10.55
N ALA A 194 -9.12 11.78 10.05
CA ALA A 194 -10.48 11.74 10.59
C ALA A 194 -10.51 11.24 12.04
N ASN A 195 -9.55 10.40 12.44
CA ASN A 195 -9.38 9.93 13.80
C ASN A 195 -8.46 10.84 14.65
N GLY A 196 -8.12 12.02 14.17
CA GLY A 196 -7.30 12.99 14.89
C GLY A 196 -5.80 12.70 14.92
N ASN A 197 -5.32 11.76 14.08
CA ASN A 197 -3.91 11.40 14.01
C ASN A 197 -3.19 12.20 12.92
N VAL A 198 -1.92 12.51 13.17
CA VAL A 198 -1.02 13.09 12.17
C VAL A 198 -0.45 11.98 11.32
N ILE A 199 -0.37 12.21 10.02
CA ILE A 199 0.30 11.31 9.08
C ILE A 199 1.33 12.07 8.25
N TYR A 200 2.45 11.43 7.96
CA TYR A 200 3.47 11.91 7.05
C TYR A 200 3.60 11.00 5.83
N ALA A 201 3.83 11.61 4.68
CA ALA A 201 4.20 10.92 3.46
C ALA A 201 5.29 11.68 2.72
N GLY A 202 6.01 11.02 1.83
CA GLY A 202 7.00 11.66 0.99
C GLY A 202 8.05 10.68 0.47
N VAL A 203 8.99 11.20 -0.32
CA VAL A 203 10.00 10.39 -1.02
C VAL A 203 11.37 10.34 -0.32
N ASP A 204 11.62 11.20 0.67
CA ASP A 204 12.85 11.19 1.48
C ASP A 204 12.54 10.72 2.91
N TYR A 205 12.60 9.41 3.13
CA TYR A 205 12.20 8.78 4.39
C TYR A 205 13.09 9.12 5.57
N GLU A 206 14.35 9.50 5.35
CA GLU A 206 15.19 10.00 6.43
C GLU A 206 14.74 11.40 6.87
N ALA A 207 14.46 12.29 5.93
CA ALA A 207 13.93 13.61 6.23
C ALA A 207 12.55 13.53 6.92
N ILE A 208 11.68 12.62 6.47
CA ILE A 208 10.38 12.34 7.11
C ILE A 208 10.60 11.86 8.54
N LEU A 209 11.49 10.90 8.77
CA LEU A 209 11.77 10.36 10.09
C LEU A 209 12.16 11.47 11.08
N ARG A 210 13.09 12.36 10.67
CA ARG A 210 13.52 13.48 11.51
C ARG A 210 12.39 14.50 11.74
N ALA A 211 11.53 14.73 10.77
CA ALA A 211 10.36 15.60 10.92
C ALA A 211 9.35 15.00 11.92
N VAL A 212 9.08 13.70 11.83
CA VAL A 212 8.17 12.98 12.74
C VAL A 212 8.68 12.98 14.18
N GLU A 213 9.99 12.69 14.36
CA GLU A 213 10.63 12.71 15.69
C GLU A 213 10.50 14.06 16.41
N ASN A 214 10.40 15.14 15.65
CA ASN A 214 10.33 16.53 16.13
C ASN A 214 8.96 17.19 15.83
N ASP A 215 7.91 16.43 15.58
CA ASP A 215 6.59 16.98 15.25
C ASP A 215 6.06 17.88 16.39
N PRO A 216 5.52 19.07 16.07
CA PRO A 216 5.02 20.01 17.09
C PRO A 216 3.85 19.46 17.90
N ALA A 217 3.08 18.50 17.40
CA ALA A 217 2.03 17.83 18.16
C ALA A 217 2.59 16.81 19.16
N GLY A 218 3.88 16.47 19.05
CA GLY A 218 4.55 15.43 19.82
C GLY A 218 4.35 14.04 19.20
N CYS A 219 5.35 13.18 19.36
CA CYS A 219 5.34 11.80 18.90
C CYS A 219 5.90 10.88 19.99
N ASP A 220 5.10 9.95 20.45
CA ASP A 220 5.54 8.90 21.38
C ASP A 220 5.92 7.63 20.63
N ILE A 221 5.16 7.28 19.57
CA ILE A 221 5.34 6.09 18.75
C ILE A 221 5.18 6.47 17.28
N ILE A 222 6.08 5.96 16.45
CA ILE A 222 5.95 6.03 14.99
C ILE A 222 5.25 4.76 14.51
N LEU A 223 4.16 4.92 13.77
CA LEU A 223 3.54 3.83 13.04
C LEU A 223 4.05 3.83 11.59
N TRP A 224 4.84 2.84 11.22
CA TRP A 224 5.09 2.55 9.83
C TRP A 224 3.89 1.82 9.24
N ASP A 225 3.06 2.55 8.51
CA ASP A 225 1.92 2.02 7.76
C ASP A 225 2.25 1.97 6.27
N GLY A 226 3.42 1.42 5.93
CA GLY A 226 4.00 1.43 4.60
C GLY A 226 3.07 0.89 3.51
N GLY A 227 3.28 1.36 2.27
CA GLY A 227 2.53 0.95 1.11
C GLY A 227 3.06 -0.32 0.44
N ASN A 228 2.28 -0.85 -0.52
CA ASN A 228 2.68 -1.86 -1.49
C ASN A 228 3.33 -3.13 -0.94
N ASN A 229 2.98 -3.52 0.31
CA ASN A 229 3.43 -4.76 0.94
C ASN A 229 4.96 -4.92 1.02
N ASP A 230 5.62 -3.78 1.16
CA ASP A 230 7.05 -3.71 1.39
C ASP A 230 7.39 -4.00 2.84
N PHE A 231 8.60 -4.52 3.10
CA PHE A 231 9.12 -4.52 4.47
C PHE A 231 9.50 -3.09 4.90
N PRO A 232 9.47 -2.78 6.22
CA PRO A 232 9.59 -1.41 6.69
C PRO A 232 10.88 -0.70 6.25
N PHE A 233 10.80 0.62 6.03
CA PHE A 233 11.96 1.47 5.81
C PHE A 233 12.56 1.99 7.12
N TYR A 234 11.79 1.91 8.20
CA TYR A 234 12.27 2.16 9.55
C TYR A 234 12.43 0.84 10.30
N LYS A 235 13.51 0.72 11.09
CA LYS A 235 13.72 -0.48 11.89
C LYS A 235 12.64 -0.57 12.96
N PRO A 236 11.74 -1.56 12.90
CA PRO A 236 10.67 -1.68 13.89
C PRO A 236 11.16 -2.26 15.21
N ASP A 237 10.51 -1.86 16.29
CA ASP A 237 10.58 -2.47 17.62
C ASP A 237 9.45 -3.48 17.83
N LEU A 238 8.37 -3.35 17.03
CA LEU A 238 7.29 -4.32 16.86
C LEU A 238 6.91 -4.40 15.40
N MET A 239 6.97 -5.59 14.81
CA MET A 239 6.52 -5.86 13.43
C MET A 239 5.28 -6.75 13.43
N VAL A 240 4.19 -6.26 12.83
CA VAL A 240 2.94 -6.99 12.60
C VAL A 240 2.78 -7.25 11.10
N ALA A 241 2.60 -8.52 10.71
CA ALA A 241 2.29 -8.89 9.34
C ALA A 241 0.82 -9.33 9.22
N VAL A 242 0.18 -8.97 8.12
CA VAL A 242 -1.21 -9.36 7.82
C VAL A 242 -1.23 -10.31 6.64
N VAL A 243 -1.91 -11.45 6.81
CA VAL A 243 -2.10 -12.49 5.79
C VAL A 243 -3.58 -12.70 5.48
N ASP A 244 -3.89 -13.26 4.31
CA ASP A 244 -5.26 -13.40 3.80
C ASP A 244 -5.52 -14.83 3.33
N PRO A 245 -6.32 -15.63 4.05
CA PRO A 245 -6.60 -17.01 3.70
C PRO A 245 -7.49 -17.19 2.46
N HIS A 246 -8.00 -16.12 1.86
CA HIS A 246 -8.61 -16.20 0.52
C HIS A 246 -7.57 -16.45 -0.58
N ARG A 247 -6.27 -16.26 -0.28
CA ARG A 247 -5.15 -16.46 -1.21
C ARG A 247 -4.05 -17.29 -0.54
N PRO A 248 -4.37 -18.53 -0.09
CA PRO A 248 -3.40 -19.37 0.62
C PRO A 248 -2.18 -19.66 -0.26
N GLY A 249 -0.98 -19.60 0.32
CA GLY A 249 0.29 -19.74 -0.35
C GLY A 249 0.88 -18.43 -0.91
N HIS A 250 0.10 -17.35 -1.01
CA HIS A 250 0.65 -16.05 -1.43
C HIS A 250 1.62 -15.47 -0.39
N GLU A 251 1.45 -15.80 0.89
CA GLU A 251 2.32 -15.36 1.97
C GLU A 251 3.75 -15.89 1.87
N ILE A 252 3.99 -16.92 1.02
CA ILE A 252 5.29 -17.56 0.81
C ILE A 252 5.71 -17.64 -0.67
N SER A 253 5.00 -16.92 -1.55
CA SER A 253 5.28 -16.95 -3.00
C SER A 253 5.35 -15.57 -3.65
N TYR A 254 5.24 -14.50 -2.83
CA TYR A 254 5.30 -13.12 -3.29
C TYR A 254 6.41 -12.33 -2.60
N TYR A 255 7.09 -11.49 -3.39
CA TYR A 255 8.15 -10.60 -2.93
C TYR A 255 7.61 -9.16 -2.79
N PRO A 256 7.95 -8.45 -1.70
CA PRO A 256 8.67 -8.89 -0.50
C PRO A 256 7.74 -9.34 0.64
N GLY A 257 6.49 -9.73 0.35
CA GLY A 257 5.52 -10.17 1.36
C GLY A 257 6.05 -11.27 2.29
N GLU A 258 6.77 -12.25 1.75
CA GLU A 258 7.41 -13.29 2.58
C GLU A 258 8.50 -12.71 3.49
N VAL A 259 9.23 -11.68 3.05
CA VAL A 259 10.22 -11.00 3.93
C VAL A 259 9.50 -10.37 5.12
N THR A 260 8.38 -9.69 4.86
CA THR A 260 7.51 -9.12 5.90
C THR A 260 7.04 -10.19 6.89
N LEU A 261 6.57 -11.35 6.41
CA LEU A 261 6.14 -12.46 7.23
C LEU A 261 7.30 -13.02 8.10
N ARG A 262 8.49 -13.18 7.53
CA ARG A 262 9.67 -13.70 8.25
C ARG A 262 10.21 -12.75 9.32
N LEU A 263 9.98 -11.45 9.17
CA LEU A 263 10.41 -10.43 10.13
C LEU A 263 9.37 -10.13 11.22
N ALA A 264 8.15 -10.67 11.09
CA ALA A 264 7.04 -10.34 11.99
C ALA A 264 7.23 -10.91 13.39
N ASP A 265 6.92 -10.09 14.41
CA ASP A 265 6.75 -10.53 15.81
C ASP A 265 5.33 -11.09 16.05
N ALA A 266 4.35 -10.57 15.29
CA ALA A 266 2.99 -11.06 15.29
C ALA A 266 2.42 -11.14 13.86
N VAL A 267 1.57 -12.13 13.61
CA VAL A 267 0.90 -12.34 12.32
C VAL A 267 -0.60 -12.36 12.54
N VAL A 268 -1.32 -11.49 11.84
CA VAL A 268 -2.78 -11.45 11.82
C VAL A 268 -3.29 -12.26 10.63
N ILE A 269 -3.96 -13.38 10.87
CA ILE A 269 -4.72 -14.10 9.86
C ILE A 269 -6.10 -13.43 9.80
N ASN A 270 -6.25 -12.54 8.83
CA ASN A 270 -7.46 -11.74 8.68
C ASN A 270 -8.53 -12.47 7.86
N LYS A 271 -9.80 -12.00 7.91
CA LYS A 271 -10.93 -12.51 7.11
C LYS A 271 -11.26 -14.00 7.34
N ILE A 272 -10.96 -14.52 8.53
CA ILE A 272 -11.29 -15.94 8.85
C ILE A 272 -12.80 -16.20 8.87
N ASP A 273 -13.62 -15.15 9.01
CA ASP A 273 -15.08 -15.19 8.98
C ASP A 273 -15.67 -15.49 7.60
N SER A 274 -14.89 -15.32 6.55
CA SER A 274 -15.33 -15.47 5.16
C SER A 274 -14.47 -16.43 4.32
N ALA A 275 -13.37 -16.92 4.87
CA ALA A 275 -12.47 -17.86 4.20
C ALA A 275 -12.80 -19.33 4.52
N ASP A 276 -12.46 -20.22 3.60
CA ASP A 276 -12.58 -21.66 3.82
C ASP A 276 -11.63 -22.14 4.93
N PHE A 277 -12.10 -23.03 5.79
CA PHE A 277 -11.31 -23.57 6.90
C PHE A 277 -10.01 -24.22 6.45
N ALA A 278 -10.02 -24.99 5.34
CA ALA A 278 -8.81 -25.61 4.78
C ALA A 278 -7.74 -24.58 4.40
N ASN A 279 -8.17 -23.44 3.85
CA ASN A 279 -7.27 -22.34 3.46
C ASN A 279 -6.67 -21.65 4.70
N ILE A 280 -7.46 -21.47 5.76
CA ILE A 280 -6.99 -20.93 7.04
C ILE A 280 -5.90 -21.85 7.62
N GLN A 281 -6.11 -23.17 7.59
CA GLN A 281 -5.12 -24.14 8.07
C GLN A 281 -3.83 -24.10 7.21
N THR A 282 -3.95 -24.06 5.88
CA THR A 282 -2.79 -23.91 4.99
C THR A 282 -1.94 -22.68 5.31
N VAL A 283 -2.60 -21.52 5.52
CA VAL A 283 -1.91 -20.29 5.90
C VAL A 283 -1.21 -20.45 7.26
N ARG A 284 -1.88 -21.07 8.24
CA ARG A 284 -1.31 -21.31 9.57
C ARG A 284 -0.07 -22.21 9.50
N GLU A 285 -0.14 -23.31 8.75
CA GLU A 285 1.00 -24.20 8.53
C GLU A 285 2.17 -23.49 7.82
N ASN A 286 1.89 -22.63 6.86
CA ASN A 286 2.91 -21.81 6.21
C ASN A 286 3.58 -20.83 7.17
N ILE A 287 2.80 -20.16 8.05
CA ILE A 287 3.35 -19.28 9.09
C ILE A 287 4.25 -20.09 10.04
N GLU A 288 3.79 -21.22 10.55
CA GLU A 288 4.57 -22.07 11.46
C GLU A 288 5.89 -22.53 10.82
N ARG A 289 5.86 -22.88 9.53
CA ARG A 289 7.05 -23.31 8.80
C ARG A 289 8.07 -22.20 8.62
N VAL A 290 7.68 -20.95 8.34
CA VAL A 290 8.61 -19.88 7.96
C VAL A 290 8.93 -18.91 9.10
N ASN A 291 8.02 -18.78 10.08
CA ASN A 291 8.19 -17.93 11.26
C ASN A 291 7.48 -18.50 12.51
N PRO A 292 7.96 -19.62 13.06
CA PRO A 292 7.31 -20.30 14.21
C PRO A 292 7.36 -19.49 15.51
N LYS A 293 8.04 -18.35 15.54
CA LYS A 293 8.17 -17.50 16.73
C LYS A 293 7.10 -16.42 16.82
N ALA A 294 6.43 -16.13 15.72
CA ALA A 294 5.42 -15.09 15.67
C ALA A 294 4.18 -15.46 16.48
N ALA A 295 3.62 -14.49 17.19
CA ALA A 295 2.28 -14.64 17.78
C ALA A 295 1.25 -14.64 16.66
N VAL A 296 0.44 -15.70 16.52
CA VAL A 296 -0.58 -15.81 15.47
C VAL A 296 -1.92 -15.39 16.02
N ILE A 297 -2.52 -14.36 15.42
CA ILE A 297 -3.77 -13.73 15.84
C ILE A 297 -4.83 -14.01 14.76
N ASP A 298 -5.95 -14.61 15.15
CA ASP A 298 -7.09 -14.78 14.28
C ASP A 298 -7.97 -13.53 14.29
N ALA A 299 -8.40 -13.08 13.10
CA ALA A 299 -9.26 -11.92 13.00
C ALA A 299 -10.29 -12.02 11.87
N ALA A 300 -11.46 -11.49 12.12
CA ALA A 300 -12.52 -11.27 11.15
C ALA A 300 -12.43 -9.85 10.57
N SER A 301 -12.87 -9.70 9.34
CA SER A 301 -13.09 -8.40 8.71
C SER A 301 -14.59 -8.08 8.75
N THR A 302 -15.03 -7.49 9.85
CA THR A 302 -16.47 -7.22 10.06
C THR A 302 -16.94 -6.09 9.17
N ILE A 303 -18.04 -6.33 8.46
CA ILE A 303 -18.63 -5.37 7.52
C ILE A 303 -19.90 -4.75 8.14
N SER A 304 -19.96 -3.43 8.12
CA SER A 304 -21.12 -2.62 8.46
C SER A 304 -21.50 -1.68 7.32
N VAL A 305 -22.75 -1.30 7.24
CA VAL A 305 -23.26 -0.34 6.26
C VAL A 305 -24.06 0.76 6.95
N SER A 306 -23.92 1.99 6.48
CA SER A 306 -24.59 3.15 7.08
C SER A 306 -26.11 3.10 6.92
N SER A 307 -26.60 2.61 5.78
CA SER A 307 -28.02 2.58 5.39
C SER A 307 -28.36 1.30 4.65
N PRO A 308 -28.65 0.18 5.37
CA PRO A 308 -28.94 -1.12 4.75
C PRO A 308 -30.16 -1.12 3.79
N GLU A 309 -31.14 -0.24 4.05
CA GLU A 309 -32.33 -0.06 3.23
C GLU A 309 -32.05 0.41 1.79
N VAL A 310 -30.90 1.05 1.59
CA VAL A 310 -30.42 1.48 0.27
C VAL A 310 -29.97 0.30 -0.60
N ILE A 311 -29.64 -0.84 0.02
CA ILE A 311 -29.20 -2.08 -0.65
C ILE A 311 -30.34 -3.06 -0.83
N LYS A 312 -31.17 -3.23 0.20
CA LYS A 312 -32.17 -4.30 0.26
C LYS A 312 -33.18 -4.23 -0.88
N GLY A 313 -33.25 -5.28 -1.70
CA GLY A 313 -34.19 -5.39 -2.82
C GLY A 313 -33.87 -4.48 -4.00
N LYS A 314 -32.66 -3.93 -4.09
CA LYS A 314 -32.23 -2.98 -5.13
C LYS A 314 -31.24 -3.61 -6.09
N LYS A 315 -31.18 -3.05 -7.31
CA LYS A 315 -30.06 -3.21 -8.23
C LYS A 315 -28.98 -2.20 -7.86
N VAL A 316 -27.82 -2.67 -7.49
CA VAL A 316 -26.78 -1.79 -6.96
C VAL A 316 -25.54 -1.74 -7.85
N LEU A 317 -24.92 -0.55 -7.95
CA LEU A 317 -23.54 -0.40 -8.39
C LEU A 317 -22.64 -0.49 -7.16
N VAL A 318 -21.61 -1.31 -7.22
CA VAL A 318 -20.60 -1.43 -6.15
C VAL A 318 -19.34 -0.69 -6.57
N ILE A 319 -18.86 0.21 -5.71
CA ILE A 319 -17.57 0.91 -5.85
C ILE A 319 -16.63 0.36 -4.81
N GLU A 320 -15.46 -0.10 -5.25
CA GLU A 320 -14.41 -0.68 -4.40
C GLU A 320 -13.12 0.15 -4.48
N ASP A 321 -12.23 -0.07 -3.53
CA ASP A 321 -10.86 0.45 -3.53
C ASP A 321 -10.11 0.04 -4.81
N GLY A 322 -9.62 1.03 -5.55
CA GLY A 322 -8.95 0.84 -6.83
C GLY A 322 -7.71 -0.07 -6.75
N PRO A 323 -6.73 0.21 -5.88
CA PRO A 323 -5.53 -0.62 -5.69
C PRO A 323 -5.82 -2.09 -5.36
N THR A 324 -6.82 -2.37 -4.55
CA THR A 324 -7.23 -3.74 -4.19
C THR A 324 -7.66 -4.55 -5.42
N LEU A 325 -8.37 -3.90 -6.34
CA LEU A 325 -8.87 -4.54 -7.56
C LEU A 325 -7.78 -4.69 -8.63
N THR A 326 -6.93 -3.69 -8.81
CA THR A 326 -5.93 -3.64 -9.89
C THR A 326 -4.65 -4.37 -9.53
N HIS A 327 -4.05 -4.08 -8.37
CA HIS A 327 -2.79 -4.66 -7.93
C HIS A 327 -2.98 -5.89 -7.02
N GLY A 328 -4.09 -5.93 -6.27
CA GLY A 328 -4.42 -7.05 -5.38
C GLY A 328 -5.00 -8.28 -6.07
N ASP A 329 -5.37 -8.21 -7.35
CA ASP A 329 -6.08 -9.26 -8.12
C ASP A 329 -7.35 -9.77 -7.42
N MET A 330 -8.00 -8.94 -6.60
CA MET A 330 -9.19 -9.32 -5.87
C MET A 330 -10.45 -9.09 -6.74
N LYS A 331 -11.21 -10.17 -6.95
CA LYS A 331 -12.50 -10.12 -7.66
C LYS A 331 -13.68 -9.70 -6.76
N ILE A 332 -13.48 -9.80 -5.44
CA ILE A 332 -14.51 -9.57 -4.43
C ILE A 332 -13.92 -8.70 -3.34
N GLY A 333 -14.54 -7.55 -3.08
CA GLY A 333 -14.21 -6.66 -1.98
C GLY A 333 -15.34 -6.54 -0.97
N ALA A 334 -15.19 -5.64 -0.01
CA ALA A 334 -16.14 -5.40 1.08
C ALA A 334 -17.54 -4.99 0.57
N GLY A 335 -17.59 -4.25 -0.54
CA GLY A 335 -18.84 -3.80 -1.15
C GLY A 335 -19.66 -4.92 -1.76
N ILE A 336 -19.01 -5.87 -2.46
CA ILE A 336 -19.72 -7.07 -2.98
C ILE A 336 -20.26 -7.91 -1.81
N VAL A 337 -19.46 -8.10 -0.77
CA VAL A 337 -19.90 -8.85 0.42
C VAL A 337 -21.07 -8.15 1.09
N ALA A 338 -21.00 -6.82 1.24
CA ALA A 338 -22.09 -6.00 1.77
C ALA A 338 -23.35 -6.10 0.89
N ALA A 339 -23.22 -5.91 -0.42
CA ALA A 339 -24.35 -5.99 -1.35
C ALA A 339 -25.09 -7.33 -1.24
N LYS A 340 -24.36 -8.44 -1.22
CA LYS A 340 -24.94 -9.78 -1.05
C LYS A 340 -25.57 -9.98 0.33
N ARG A 341 -24.85 -9.62 1.40
CA ARG A 341 -25.30 -9.82 2.80
C ARG A 341 -26.55 -9.01 3.12
N PHE A 342 -26.67 -7.79 2.58
CA PHE A 342 -27.81 -6.90 2.81
C PHE A 342 -28.92 -7.02 1.76
N GLY A 343 -28.84 -8.02 0.88
CA GLY A 343 -29.94 -8.44 0.01
C GLY A 343 -30.15 -7.59 -1.23
N ALA A 344 -29.08 -7.17 -1.91
CA ALA A 344 -29.18 -6.64 -3.28
C ALA A 344 -29.75 -7.71 -4.22
N THR A 345 -30.62 -7.32 -5.14
CA THR A 345 -31.20 -8.22 -6.16
C THR A 345 -30.24 -8.45 -7.32
N GLU A 346 -29.41 -7.44 -7.61
CA GLU A 346 -28.45 -7.49 -8.71
C GLU A 346 -27.28 -6.56 -8.41
N ILE A 347 -26.06 -6.98 -8.76
CA ILE A 347 -24.89 -6.12 -8.82
C ILE A 347 -24.65 -5.79 -10.29
N VAL A 348 -24.82 -4.52 -10.64
CA VAL A 348 -24.78 -4.05 -12.03
C VAL A 348 -23.32 -3.95 -12.48
N ASP A 349 -22.99 -4.57 -13.63
CA ASP A 349 -21.66 -4.47 -14.23
C ASP A 349 -21.47 -3.07 -14.88
N PRO A 350 -20.49 -2.26 -14.41
CA PRO A 350 -20.28 -0.91 -14.91
C PRO A 350 -19.55 -0.82 -16.25
N ARG A 351 -18.96 -1.93 -16.76
CA ARG A 351 -18.04 -1.91 -17.93
C ARG A 351 -18.65 -1.25 -19.16
N SER A 352 -19.91 -1.57 -19.48
CA SER A 352 -20.60 -1.02 -20.64
C SER A 352 -20.95 0.47 -20.51
N TYR A 353 -20.78 1.05 -19.32
CA TYR A 353 -21.12 2.44 -18.99
C TYR A 353 -19.88 3.26 -18.62
N ALA A 354 -18.74 2.60 -18.54
CA ALA A 354 -17.48 3.24 -18.18
C ALA A 354 -17.03 4.22 -19.27
N VAL A 355 -16.55 5.39 -18.83
CA VAL A 355 -16.05 6.45 -19.72
C VAL A 355 -14.60 6.79 -19.43
N GLY A 356 -13.90 7.35 -20.42
CA GLY A 356 -12.55 7.83 -20.29
C GLY A 356 -11.57 6.75 -19.80
N ARG A 357 -10.69 7.11 -18.87
CA ARG A 357 -9.68 6.20 -18.33
C ARG A 357 -10.24 4.98 -17.59
N LEU A 358 -11.47 5.02 -17.08
CA LEU A 358 -12.09 3.85 -16.46
C LEU A 358 -12.38 2.74 -17.47
N ALA A 359 -12.77 3.09 -18.70
CA ALA A 359 -12.93 2.12 -19.78
C ALA A 359 -11.59 1.48 -20.16
N GLU A 360 -10.50 2.25 -20.20
CA GLU A 360 -9.14 1.74 -20.41
C GLU A 360 -8.71 0.81 -19.26
N THR A 361 -9.00 1.16 -18.01
CA THR A 361 -8.69 0.34 -16.82
C THR A 361 -9.30 -1.04 -16.92
N PHE A 362 -10.56 -1.17 -17.34
CA PHE A 362 -11.19 -2.47 -17.53
C PHE A 362 -10.56 -3.29 -18.67
N THR A 363 -9.95 -2.64 -19.64
CA THR A 363 -9.19 -3.30 -20.72
C THR A 363 -7.84 -3.82 -20.21
N ILE A 364 -7.13 -3.02 -19.40
CA ILE A 364 -5.82 -3.38 -18.83
C ILE A 364 -5.97 -4.46 -17.76
N TYR A 365 -7.05 -4.39 -16.95
CA TYR A 365 -7.33 -5.31 -15.85
C TYR A 365 -8.64 -6.09 -16.09
N PRO A 366 -8.66 -7.05 -17.02
CA PRO A 366 -9.90 -7.76 -17.40
C PRO A 366 -10.46 -8.64 -16.27
N ASN A 367 -9.64 -8.95 -15.26
CA ASN A 367 -10.03 -9.76 -14.11
C ASN A 367 -10.80 -8.99 -13.02
N ILE A 368 -10.92 -7.66 -13.12
CA ILE A 368 -11.80 -6.87 -12.24
C ILE A 368 -13.22 -7.46 -12.35
N GLY A 369 -13.85 -7.76 -11.21
CA GLY A 369 -15.21 -8.28 -11.13
C GLY A 369 -16.27 -7.27 -11.61
N THR A 370 -17.54 -7.51 -11.26
CA THR A 370 -18.67 -6.61 -11.55
C THR A 370 -18.70 -5.41 -10.59
N VAL A 371 -17.58 -4.68 -10.50
CA VAL A 371 -17.40 -3.55 -9.58
C VAL A 371 -16.72 -2.39 -10.30
N LEU A 372 -16.93 -1.18 -9.80
CA LEU A 372 -16.27 0.02 -10.28
C LEU A 372 -15.09 0.36 -9.37
N PRO A 373 -13.84 0.38 -9.88
CA PRO A 373 -12.71 0.82 -9.09
C PRO A 373 -12.80 2.33 -8.81
N ALA A 374 -12.64 2.73 -7.55
CA ALA A 374 -12.46 4.13 -7.18
C ALA A 374 -11.05 4.55 -7.58
N MET A 375 -10.94 5.29 -8.67
CA MET A 375 -9.67 5.78 -9.21
C MET A 375 -9.80 7.23 -9.64
N GLY A 376 -8.72 8.02 -9.45
CA GLY A 376 -8.71 9.42 -9.89
C GLY A 376 -7.42 10.15 -9.55
N TYR A 377 -6.55 10.29 -10.55
CA TYR A 377 -5.28 11.01 -10.43
C TYR A 377 -5.39 12.50 -10.81
N GLY A 378 -6.57 12.97 -11.22
CA GLY A 378 -6.81 14.35 -11.65
C GLY A 378 -8.28 14.66 -11.89
N GLU A 379 -8.59 15.95 -12.08
CA GLU A 379 -9.96 16.42 -12.23
C GLU A 379 -10.77 15.71 -13.33
N GLN A 380 -10.14 15.34 -14.46
CA GLN A 380 -10.83 14.66 -15.54
C GLN A 380 -11.23 13.24 -15.14
N GLN A 381 -10.38 12.52 -14.44
CA GLN A 381 -10.68 11.14 -13.99
C GLN A 381 -11.76 11.13 -12.92
N ILE A 382 -11.79 12.14 -12.04
CA ILE A 382 -12.89 12.34 -11.08
C ILE A 382 -14.22 12.57 -11.81
N LYS A 383 -14.20 13.36 -12.90
CA LYS A 383 -15.37 13.55 -13.76
C LYS A 383 -15.78 12.26 -14.48
N ASP A 384 -14.82 11.48 -14.96
CA ASP A 384 -15.07 10.18 -15.60
C ASP A 384 -15.70 9.19 -14.61
N LEU A 385 -15.24 9.17 -13.35
CA LEU A 385 -15.83 8.36 -12.28
C LEU A 385 -17.28 8.78 -11.98
N ALA A 386 -17.54 10.07 -11.84
CA ALA A 386 -18.88 10.61 -11.62
C ALA A 386 -19.83 10.26 -12.80
N ALA A 387 -19.37 10.46 -14.03
CA ALA A 387 -20.14 10.15 -15.23
C ALA A 387 -20.44 8.65 -15.35
N THR A 388 -19.46 7.78 -15.03
CA THR A 388 -19.65 6.32 -15.04
C THR A 388 -20.70 5.90 -14.01
N ILE A 389 -20.68 6.48 -12.79
CA ILE A 389 -21.69 6.23 -11.75
C ILE A 389 -23.09 6.65 -12.25
N ASP A 390 -23.20 7.83 -12.83
CA ASP A 390 -24.49 8.35 -13.32
C ASP A 390 -25.04 7.54 -14.51
N ASN A 391 -24.19 7.11 -15.43
CA ASN A 391 -24.56 6.33 -16.62
C ASN A 391 -24.98 4.89 -16.28
N THR A 392 -24.48 4.31 -15.18
CA THR A 392 -24.77 2.93 -14.81
C THR A 392 -26.23 2.79 -14.36
N PRO A 393 -27.07 1.92 -14.98
CA PRO A 393 -28.48 1.81 -14.67
C PRO A 393 -28.72 0.99 -13.39
N CYS A 394 -28.51 1.62 -12.23
CA CYS A 394 -28.73 1.04 -10.92
C CYS A 394 -29.68 1.90 -10.07
N ASP A 395 -30.33 1.28 -9.08
CA ASP A 395 -31.23 1.96 -8.15
C ASP A 395 -30.45 2.72 -7.07
N SER A 396 -29.26 2.23 -6.73
CA SER A 396 -28.41 2.79 -5.68
C SER A 396 -26.94 2.39 -5.82
N VAL A 397 -26.10 3.05 -5.04
CA VAL A 397 -24.62 2.87 -5.05
C VAL A 397 -24.13 2.40 -3.68
N VAL A 398 -23.34 1.34 -3.68
CA VAL A 398 -22.64 0.82 -2.49
C VAL A 398 -21.19 1.25 -2.57
N VAL A 399 -20.77 2.13 -1.66
CA VAL A 399 -19.44 2.73 -1.66
C VAL A 399 -18.59 2.02 -0.61
N ALA A 400 -17.61 1.24 -1.04
CA ALA A 400 -16.72 0.44 -0.21
C ALA A 400 -15.25 0.86 -0.31
N THR A 401 -15.00 2.14 -0.57
CA THR A 401 -13.67 2.75 -0.47
C THR A 401 -13.51 3.44 0.90
N PRO A 402 -12.29 3.50 1.46
CA PRO A 402 -12.02 4.15 2.74
C PRO A 402 -12.39 5.62 2.79
N ILE A 403 -12.30 6.33 1.66
CA ILE A 403 -12.63 7.77 1.58
C ILE A 403 -14.13 8.03 1.52
N ASP A 404 -14.49 9.23 1.88
CA ASP A 404 -15.84 9.75 1.63
C ASP A 404 -15.97 10.32 0.22
N LEU A 405 -16.32 9.46 -0.74
CA LEU A 405 -16.53 9.88 -2.15
C LEU A 405 -17.55 11.01 -2.28
N GLY A 406 -18.50 11.14 -1.36
CA GLY A 406 -19.50 12.23 -1.37
C GLY A 406 -18.90 13.62 -1.21
N ARG A 407 -17.67 13.75 -0.71
CA ARG A 407 -16.92 15.02 -0.63
C ARG A 407 -16.27 15.41 -1.95
N ILE A 408 -16.00 14.42 -2.80
CA ILE A 408 -15.25 14.60 -4.06
C ILE A 408 -16.18 14.61 -5.25
N ILE A 409 -17.22 13.76 -5.22
CA ILE A 409 -18.19 13.54 -6.30
C ILE A 409 -19.60 13.76 -5.78
N LYS A 410 -20.36 14.60 -6.47
CA LYS A 410 -21.80 14.69 -6.22
C LYS A 410 -22.49 13.48 -6.85
N MET A 411 -22.89 12.52 -6.02
CA MET A 411 -23.68 11.37 -6.46
C MET A 411 -25.16 11.73 -6.52
N ASN A 412 -25.79 11.51 -7.69
CA ASN A 412 -27.21 11.82 -7.90
C ASN A 412 -28.12 10.63 -7.52
N LYS A 413 -27.54 9.47 -7.18
CA LYS A 413 -28.26 8.26 -6.78
C LYS A 413 -28.18 8.05 -5.27
N PRO A 414 -29.21 7.42 -4.64
CA PRO A 414 -29.11 6.99 -3.27
C PRO A 414 -27.84 6.14 -3.07
N ASN A 415 -27.12 6.39 -2.00
CA ASN A 415 -25.88 5.66 -1.76
C ASN A 415 -25.71 5.32 -0.27
N THR A 416 -24.89 4.31 0.00
CA THR A 416 -24.52 3.92 1.34
C THR A 416 -23.05 3.57 1.41
N ARG A 417 -22.40 3.92 2.53
CA ARG A 417 -21.00 3.56 2.78
C ARG A 417 -20.90 2.22 3.48
N VAL A 418 -19.91 1.46 3.06
CA VAL A 418 -19.47 0.22 3.70
C VAL A 418 -18.24 0.54 4.54
N ALA A 419 -18.29 0.23 5.82
CA ALA A 419 -17.12 0.23 6.69
C ALA A 419 -16.73 -1.21 7.02
N TYR A 420 -15.44 -1.41 7.22
CA TYR A 420 -14.89 -2.70 7.62
C TYR A 420 -13.79 -2.50 8.66
N ASP A 421 -13.89 -3.30 9.74
CA ASP A 421 -13.02 -3.19 10.89
C ASP A 421 -12.43 -4.55 11.25
N LEU A 422 -11.24 -4.53 11.85
CA LEU A 422 -10.59 -5.71 12.37
C LEU A 422 -11.24 -6.12 13.69
N GLN A 423 -11.76 -7.33 13.74
CA GLN A 423 -12.24 -7.96 14.97
C GLN A 423 -11.41 -9.19 15.27
N GLU A 424 -10.60 -9.14 16.32
CA GLU A 424 -9.78 -10.25 16.79
C GLU A 424 -10.65 -11.33 17.44
N ILE A 425 -10.22 -12.58 17.31
CA ILE A 425 -10.94 -13.74 17.82
C ILE A 425 -10.01 -14.56 18.72
N GLY A 426 -10.37 -14.64 20.00
CA GLY A 426 -9.63 -15.43 20.97
C GLY A 426 -8.32 -14.78 21.45
N SER A 427 -7.31 -15.62 21.71
CA SER A 427 -5.99 -15.21 22.21
C SER A 427 -4.92 -16.03 21.49
N PRO A 428 -3.76 -15.45 21.14
CA PRO A 428 -3.32 -14.08 21.46
C PRO A 428 -4.12 -13.02 20.67
N ASP A 429 -4.08 -11.76 21.14
CA ASP A 429 -4.70 -10.60 20.52
C ASP A 429 -3.68 -9.45 20.35
N LEU A 430 -4.04 -8.41 19.58
CA LEU A 430 -3.18 -7.24 19.36
C LEU A 430 -2.94 -6.46 20.66
N ARG A 431 -3.93 -6.40 21.55
CA ARG A 431 -3.79 -5.71 22.85
C ARG A 431 -2.67 -6.32 23.65
N GLY A 432 -2.62 -7.65 23.80
CA GLY A 432 -1.56 -8.37 24.51
C GLY A 432 -0.19 -8.19 23.86
N VAL A 433 -0.13 -8.19 22.52
CA VAL A 433 1.11 -7.95 21.76
C VAL A 433 1.61 -6.52 21.99
N ILE A 434 0.72 -5.52 21.92
CA ILE A 434 1.04 -4.11 22.19
C ILE A 434 1.49 -3.90 23.64
N ASP A 435 0.82 -4.50 24.62
CA ASP A 435 1.22 -4.41 26.02
C ASP A 435 2.63 -4.97 26.25
N GLY A 436 2.93 -6.10 25.62
CA GLY A 436 4.28 -6.68 25.63
C GLY A 436 5.34 -5.76 25.01
N PHE A 437 5.02 -5.13 23.89
CA PHE A 437 5.89 -4.16 23.22
C PHE A 437 6.12 -2.92 24.10
N LEU A 438 5.05 -2.30 24.61
CA LEU A 438 5.17 -1.09 25.46
C LEU A 438 6.02 -1.34 26.71
N LYS A 439 5.87 -2.49 27.34
CA LYS A 439 6.69 -2.91 28.48
C LYS A 439 8.17 -2.99 28.09
N LYS A 440 8.51 -3.56 26.92
CA LYS A 440 9.89 -3.64 26.40
C LYS A 440 10.45 -2.25 26.06
N ALA A 441 9.61 -1.37 25.52
CA ALA A 441 9.99 -0.01 25.16
C ALA A 441 10.07 0.95 26.35
N GLY A 442 9.70 0.52 27.57
CA GLY A 442 9.67 1.35 28.77
C GLY A 442 8.54 2.41 28.77
N LEU A 443 7.54 2.21 27.91
CA LEU A 443 6.33 3.02 27.85
C LEU A 443 5.23 2.37 28.72
N ARG A 444 4.48 3.19 29.47
CA ARG A 444 3.43 2.71 30.39
C ARG A 444 2.06 2.97 29.83
#